data_26090c9a1ff9cfb0de968456ec2ef270
#
_entry.id   26090c9a1ff9cfb0de968456ec2ef270
#
_cell.length_a   1.000
_cell.length_b   1.000
_cell.length_c   1.000
_cell.angle_alpha   90.00
_cell.angle_beta   90.00
_cell.angle_gamma   90.00
#
_symmetry.space_group_name_H-M   'P 1'
#
loop_
_entity.id
_entity.type
_entity.pdbx_description
1 polymer ?
#
loop_
_entity_poly.entity_id
_entity_poly.type
_entity_poly.pdbx_seq_one_letter_code
_entity_poly.pdbx_strand_id
1 'polypeptide(L)'
;MESIPSHDTFNRFFSALNPEYFERIFRHWMFEICEKYEGVVAIDGKTIRGASKCSSSHPTGNPDFKLHMVSAWATANGISLGQLKVNEKHNEIVAIPLLLEALDLVKCIVTIDAMGCQTDIAKKIIECGADYVLALKENHKNLYNTVKGWFEDLDEKNIDVNKAHYATRYGKYITEEEAHGRHERRECFVYSCQALTGMLKEWKGLRAVVRISSQRTIKTTGETSVNHRFYITSLGLEPQKIAESIRAHWTIENNLHWQLDVSFNEDAGRKTGNAAQNVSLMNKIALMVIKKNERKGSVKAKRKAAGWDNELLCELLSMKYF
;
A
#
# COMPACT_ATOMS: atom_id res chain seq x y z
N MET A 1 0.26 -13.00 -41.73
CA MET A 1 0.07 -12.66 -40.32
C MET A 1 1.14 -13.40 -39.53
N GLU A 2 2.05 -12.67 -38.90
CA GLU A 2 2.99 -13.29 -37.96
C GLU A 2 2.16 -13.90 -36.80
N SER A 3 2.46 -15.12 -36.42
CA SER A 3 1.71 -15.83 -35.39
C SER A 3 1.99 -15.22 -34.02
N ILE A 4 0.94 -15.05 -33.21
CA ILE A 4 1.09 -14.67 -31.80
C ILE A 4 1.95 -15.70 -31.08
N PRO A 5 2.99 -15.29 -30.31
CA PRO A 5 3.85 -16.23 -29.60
C PRO A 5 3.05 -17.14 -28.64
N SER A 6 3.49 -18.38 -28.51
CA SER A 6 2.85 -19.33 -27.58
C SER A 6 3.06 -18.94 -26.11
N HIS A 7 2.25 -19.49 -25.20
CA HIS A 7 2.44 -19.32 -23.75
C HIS A 7 3.86 -19.73 -23.29
N ASP A 8 4.42 -20.77 -23.88
CA ASP A 8 5.78 -21.24 -23.57
C ASP A 8 6.84 -20.24 -24.01
N THR A 9 6.62 -19.56 -25.15
CA THR A 9 7.52 -18.52 -25.64
C THR A 9 7.54 -17.34 -24.67
N PHE A 10 6.37 -16.88 -24.20
CA PHE A 10 6.29 -15.84 -23.17
C PHE A 10 6.93 -16.27 -21.86
N ASN A 11 6.69 -17.51 -21.41
CA ASN A 11 7.28 -18.00 -20.16
C ASN A 11 8.81 -18.04 -20.26
N ARG A 12 9.37 -18.52 -21.37
CA ARG A 12 10.83 -18.54 -21.61
C ARG A 12 11.41 -17.12 -21.65
N PHE A 13 10.74 -16.19 -22.34
CA PHE A 13 11.16 -14.79 -22.38
C PHE A 13 11.21 -14.17 -20.98
N PHE A 14 10.13 -14.23 -20.23
CA PHE A 14 10.09 -13.66 -18.87
C PHE A 14 10.99 -14.41 -17.87
N SER A 15 11.29 -15.69 -18.11
CA SER A 15 12.26 -16.43 -17.28
C SER A 15 13.70 -15.99 -17.55
N ALA A 16 14.02 -15.62 -18.80
CA ALA A 16 15.36 -15.16 -19.20
C ALA A 16 15.63 -13.70 -18.83
N LEU A 17 14.58 -12.88 -18.70
CA LEU A 17 14.71 -11.47 -18.38
C LEU A 17 15.23 -11.29 -16.96
N ASN A 18 16.27 -10.44 -16.78
CA ASN A 18 16.79 -10.10 -15.46
C ASN A 18 15.76 -9.20 -14.73
N PRO A 19 15.20 -9.64 -13.57
CA PRO A 19 14.14 -8.90 -12.91
C PRO A 19 14.59 -7.57 -12.30
N GLU A 20 15.82 -7.47 -11.81
CA GLU A 20 16.34 -6.24 -11.23
C GLU A 20 16.54 -5.16 -12.30
N TYR A 21 17.03 -5.59 -13.48
CA TYR A 21 17.19 -4.71 -14.62
C TYR A 21 15.83 -4.23 -15.15
N PHE A 22 14.85 -5.14 -15.27
CA PHE A 22 13.50 -4.80 -15.71
C PHE A 22 12.80 -3.84 -14.74
N GLU A 23 12.95 -4.07 -13.44
CA GLU A 23 12.43 -3.20 -12.39
C GLU A 23 13.06 -1.80 -12.44
N ARG A 24 14.37 -1.72 -12.70
CA ARG A 24 15.07 -0.44 -12.84
C ARG A 24 14.57 0.36 -14.05
N ILE A 25 14.38 -0.31 -15.20
CA ILE A 25 13.81 0.32 -16.40
C ILE A 25 12.40 0.81 -16.11
N PHE A 26 11.58 0.01 -15.44
CA PHE A 26 10.24 0.38 -15.07
C PHE A 26 10.22 1.63 -14.18
N ARG A 27 11.03 1.69 -13.14
CA ARG A 27 11.10 2.88 -12.27
C ARG A 27 11.56 4.12 -13.01
N HIS A 28 12.54 3.98 -13.89
CA HIS A 28 12.98 5.10 -14.73
C HIS A 28 11.87 5.61 -15.64
N TRP A 29 11.18 4.71 -16.31
CA TRP A 29 10.01 5.04 -17.11
C TRP A 29 8.89 5.69 -16.29
N MET A 30 8.62 5.20 -15.08
CA MET A 30 7.65 5.82 -14.17
C MET A 30 8.05 7.24 -13.76
N PHE A 31 9.34 7.48 -13.55
CA PHE A 31 9.86 8.81 -13.26
C PHE A 31 9.66 9.79 -14.42
N GLU A 32 9.82 9.31 -15.67
CA GLU A 32 9.63 10.15 -16.86
C GLU A 32 8.16 10.51 -17.12
N ILE A 33 7.25 9.56 -16.92
CA ILE A 33 5.81 9.79 -17.17
C ILE A 33 5.06 10.44 -16.00
N CYS A 34 5.59 10.33 -14.80
CA CYS A 34 5.06 10.98 -13.61
C CYS A 34 5.96 12.15 -13.24
N GLU A 35 5.68 13.34 -13.77
CA GLU A 35 6.46 14.57 -13.49
C GLU A 35 6.64 14.80 -11.98
N LYS A 36 5.64 14.53 -11.17
CA LYS A 36 5.69 14.41 -9.70
C LYS A 36 4.48 13.64 -9.20
N TYR A 37 4.71 12.70 -8.31
CA TYR A 37 3.63 12.16 -7.50
C TYR A 37 3.68 12.83 -6.13
N GLU A 38 2.58 13.46 -5.78
CA GLU A 38 2.39 14.06 -4.46
C GLU A 38 1.30 13.29 -3.70
N GLY A 39 1.31 13.41 -2.38
CA GLY A 39 0.30 12.80 -1.53
C GLY A 39 0.73 11.46 -0.93
N VAL A 40 -0.16 10.49 -0.87
CA VAL A 40 0.06 9.24 -0.12
C VAL A 40 0.67 8.16 -1.01
N VAL A 41 1.79 7.61 -0.55
CA VAL A 41 2.41 6.40 -1.09
C VAL A 41 2.20 5.26 -0.09
N ALA A 42 1.35 4.31 -0.46
CA ALA A 42 1.13 3.11 0.34
C ALA A 42 2.17 2.04 0.00
N ILE A 43 2.77 1.44 1.03
CA ILE A 43 3.68 0.30 0.89
C ILE A 43 3.06 -0.90 1.56
N ASP A 44 2.98 -2.01 0.83
CA ASP A 44 2.41 -3.25 1.33
C ASP A 44 3.01 -4.47 0.62
N GLY A 45 3.02 -5.58 1.34
CA GLY A 45 3.54 -6.86 0.88
C GLY A 45 2.44 -7.80 0.39
N LYS A 46 2.70 -8.47 -0.75
CA LYS A 46 1.80 -9.50 -1.29
C LYS A 46 2.55 -10.79 -1.57
N THR A 47 2.01 -11.91 -1.11
CA THR A 47 2.49 -13.24 -1.47
C THR A 47 1.80 -13.71 -2.75
N ILE A 48 2.56 -14.00 -3.80
CA ILE A 48 2.07 -14.58 -5.06
C ILE A 48 2.08 -16.11 -4.91
N ARG A 49 0.90 -16.69 -4.78
CA ARG A 49 0.73 -18.13 -4.47
C ARG A 49 1.03 -19.04 -5.67
N GLY A 50 0.81 -18.55 -6.88
CA GLY A 50 1.07 -19.29 -8.12
C GLY A 50 2.55 -19.38 -8.52
N ALA A 51 3.45 -18.69 -7.81
CA ALA A 51 4.87 -18.75 -8.08
C ALA A 51 5.47 -20.05 -7.53
N SER A 52 6.36 -20.69 -8.31
CA SER A 52 7.10 -21.86 -7.87
C SER A 52 8.57 -21.76 -8.26
N LYS A 53 9.45 -22.41 -7.51
CA LYS A 53 10.87 -22.49 -7.82
C LYS A 53 11.21 -23.93 -8.21
N CYS A 54 11.66 -24.13 -9.44
CA CYS A 54 12.18 -25.42 -9.88
C CYS A 54 13.56 -25.67 -9.28
N SER A 55 13.83 -26.89 -8.86
CA SER A 55 15.13 -27.37 -8.40
C SER A 55 15.34 -28.78 -8.91
N SER A 56 16.56 -29.33 -8.75
CA SER A 56 16.87 -30.73 -9.07
C SER A 56 15.98 -31.71 -8.28
N SER A 57 15.60 -31.37 -7.06
CA SER A 57 14.68 -32.16 -6.21
C SER A 57 13.20 -31.91 -6.53
N HIS A 58 12.86 -30.79 -7.16
CA HIS A 58 11.48 -30.40 -7.53
C HIS A 58 11.45 -29.85 -8.96
N PRO A 59 11.60 -30.71 -9.99
CA PRO A 59 11.68 -30.26 -11.39
C PRO A 59 10.38 -29.61 -11.87
N THR A 60 9.24 -29.92 -11.29
CA THR A 60 7.92 -29.32 -11.57
C THR A 60 7.61 -28.10 -10.71
N GLY A 61 8.53 -27.69 -9.82
CA GLY A 61 8.42 -26.58 -8.89
C GLY A 61 8.24 -27.01 -7.44
N ASN A 62 8.87 -26.28 -6.52
CA ASN A 62 8.72 -26.51 -5.10
C ASN A 62 7.38 -25.93 -4.63
N PRO A 63 6.44 -26.73 -4.10
CA PRO A 63 5.13 -26.27 -3.62
C PRO A 63 5.24 -25.34 -2.40
N ASP A 64 6.32 -25.43 -1.64
CA ASP A 64 6.56 -24.58 -0.46
C ASP A 64 7.18 -23.22 -0.82
N PHE A 65 7.63 -23.05 -2.06
CA PHE A 65 8.17 -21.77 -2.51
C PHE A 65 7.06 -20.76 -2.67
N LYS A 66 7.17 -19.64 -1.97
CA LYS A 66 6.27 -18.50 -2.07
C LYS A 66 7.05 -17.27 -2.50
N LEU A 67 6.65 -16.66 -3.58
CA LEU A 67 7.19 -15.37 -3.99
C LEU A 67 6.47 -14.26 -3.21
N HIS A 68 7.22 -13.56 -2.37
CA HIS A 68 6.69 -12.41 -1.66
C HIS A 68 7.23 -11.13 -2.28
N MET A 69 6.34 -10.16 -2.54
CA MET A 69 6.64 -8.90 -3.21
C MET A 69 6.19 -7.75 -2.34
N VAL A 70 7.07 -6.80 -2.06
CA VAL A 70 6.70 -5.49 -1.50
C VAL A 70 6.49 -4.52 -2.64
N SER A 71 5.42 -3.75 -2.61
CA SER A 71 5.03 -2.80 -3.66
C SER A 71 4.82 -1.41 -3.08
N ALA A 72 5.17 -0.38 -3.85
CA ALA A 72 4.83 1.01 -3.57
C ALA A 72 3.74 1.49 -4.53
N TRP A 73 2.71 2.11 -3.99
CA TRP A 73 1.50 2.54 -4.70
C TRP A 73 1.20 4.01 -4.45
N ALA A 74 1.24 4.85 -5.48
CA ALA A 74 0.79 6.23 -5.42
C ALA A 74 -0.74 6.26 -5.44
N THR A 75 -1.34 6.53 -4.30
CA THR A 75 -2.78 6.32 -4.08
C THR A 75 -3.65 7.29 -4.88
N ALA A 76 -3.23 8.54 -5.04
CA ALA A 76 -3.95 9.58 -5.79
C ALA A 76 -3.95 9.30 -7.30
N ASN A 77 -2.81 8.84 -7.84
CA ASN A 77 -2.66 8.55 -9.25
C ASN A 77 -3.17 7.16 -9.64
N GLY A 78 -3.27 6.25 -8.65
CA GLY A 78 -3.66 4.86 -8.90
C GLY A 78 -2.60 4.07 -9.68
N ILE A 79 -1.32 4.32 -9.40
CA ILE A 79 -0.19 3.73 -10.11
C ILE A 79 0.81 3.04 -9.18
N SER A 80 1.45 1.99 -9.67
CA SER A 80 2.58 1.34 -8.99
C SER A 80 3.87 2.09 -9.29
N LEU A 81 4.61 2.47 -8.25
CA LEU A 81 5.89 3.18 -8.39
C LEU A 81 7.08 2.23 -8.47
N GLY A 82 6.94 1.03 -7.94
CA GLY A 82 7.98 0.02 -7.90
C GLY A 82 7.61 -1.17 -7.05
N GLN A 83 8.41 -2.21 -7.14
CA GLN A 83 8.29 -3.41 -6.33
C GLN A 83 9.66 -4.00 -6.02
N LEU A 84 9.74 -4.74 -4.92
CA LEU A 84 10.93 -5.57 -4.61
C LEU A 84 10.50 -6.96 -4.19
N LYS A 85 11.28 -7.95 -4.64
CA LYS A 85 11.14 -9.33 -4.19
C LYS A 85 11.75 -9.48 -2.80
N VAL A 86 11.06 -10.21 -1.94
CA VAL A 86 11.55 -10.66 -0.64
C VAL A 86 11.68 -12.17 -0.63
N ASN A 87 12.77 -12.68 -0.10
CA ASN A 87 13.00 -14.13 -0.08
C ASN A 87 12.08 -14.86 0.89
N GLU A 88 11.70 -14.19 1.99
CA GLU A 88 10.77 -14.67 3.02
C GLU A 88 9.92 -13.50 3.52
N LYS A 89 8.69 -13.79 4.00
CA LYS A 89 7.77 -12.76 4.48
C LYS A 89 8.36 -11.88 5.59
N HIS A 90 9.20 -12.43 6.44
CA HIS A 90 9.86 -11.69 7.52
C HIS A 90 10.93 -10.69 7.03
N ASN A 91 11.33 -10.77 5.76
CA ASN A 91 12.32 -9.88 5.16
C ASN A 91 11.71 -8.60 4.54
N GLU A 92 10.39 -8.35 4.68
CA GLU A 92 9.78 -7.08 4.29
C GLU A 92 10.48 -5.89 4.94
N ILE A 93 10.82 -6.02 6.24
CA ILE A 93 11.53 -5.00 7.01
C ILE A 93 12.85 -4.58 6.35
N VAL A 94 13.53 -5.52 5.69
CA VAL A 94 14.78 -5.26 4.96
C VAL A 94 14.52 -4.68 3.57
N ALA A 95 13.44 -5.12 2.90
CA ALA A 95 13.12 -4.70 1.55
C ALA A 95 12.52 -3.28 1.47
N ILE A 96 11.73 -2.90 2.48
CA ILE A 96 11.07 -1.59 2.51
C ILE A 96 12.09 -0.43 2.42
N PRO A 97 13.16 -0.38 3.23
CA PRO A 97 14.17 0.69 3.12
C PRO A 97 14.83 0.79 1.74
N LEU A 98 15.09 -0.35 1.09
CA LEU A 98 15.67 -0.40 -0.26
C LEU A 98 14.68 0.12 -1.31
N LEU A 99 13.39 -0.20 -1.16
CA LEU A 99 12.35 0.34 -2.04
C LEU A 99 12.19 1.84 -1.85
N LEU A 100 12.16 2.33 -0.62
CA LEU A 100 12.08 3.76 -0.30
C LEU A 100 13.23 4.57 -0.92
N GLU A 101 14.46 4.03 -0.83
CA GLU A 101 15.65 4.67 -1.40
C GLU A 101 15.62 4.76 -2.93
N ALA A 102 14.95 3.83 -3.58
CA ALA A 102 14.84 3.76 -5.04
C ALA A 102 13.74 4.67 -5.62
N LEU A 103 13.00 5.40 -4.78
CA LEU A 103 11.87 6.26 -5.16
C LEU A 103 12.13 7.72 -4.77
N ASP A 104 11.61 8.65 -5.56
CA ASP A 104 11.55 10.07 -5.17
C ASP A 104 10.29 10.31 -4.33
N LEU A 105 10.46 10.41 -3.00
CA LEU A 105 9.37 10.51 -2.04
C LEU A 105 9.27 11.91 -1.39
N VAL A 106 10.00 12.89 -1.91
CA VAL A 106 10.01 14.24 -1.34
C VAL A 106 8.59 14.80 -1.26
N LYS A 107 8.18 15.25 -0.05
CA LYS A 107 6.84 15.76 0.27
C LYS A 107 5.70 14.73 0.21
N CYS A 108 5.99 13.45 0.00
CA CYS A 108 4.99 12.39 0.10
C CYS A 108 4.68 12.02 1.56
N ILE A 109 3.57 11.32 1.77
CA ILE A 109 3.24 10.67 3.02
C ILE A 109 3.29 9.17 2.79
N VAL A 110 4.26 8.51 3.41
CA VAL A 110 4.39 7.06 3.31
C VAL A 110 3.51 6.39 4.36
N THR A 111 2.67 5.46 3.93
CA THR A 111 1.82 4.67 4.82
C THR A 111 2.21 3.19 4.73
N ILE A 112 2.39 2.55 5.88
CA ILE A 112 2.79 1.15 5.97
C ILE A 112 1.97 0.47 7.06
N ASP A 113 1.71 -0.82 6.89
CA ASP A 113 1.07 -1.65 7.89
C ASP A 113 1.94 -1.85 9.14
N ALA A 114 1.43 -2.59 10.14
CA ALA A 114 2.13 -2.75 11.41
C ALA A 114 3.45 -3.54 11.29
N MET A 115 3.64 -4.37 10.27
CA MET A 115 4.90 -5.09 10.09
C MET A 115 6.04 -4.14 9.74
N GLY A 116 5.75 -3.14 8.90
CA GLY A 116 6.70 -2.08 8.54
C GLY A 116 6.78 -0.92 9.55
N CYS A 117 6.08 -0.99 10.68
CA CYS A 117 6.23 -0.02 11.77
C CYS A 117 7.53 -0.31 12.52
N GLN A 118 8.66 0.21 12.02
CA GLN A 118 10.02 -0.01 12.56
C GLN A 118 10.77 1.32 12.62
N THR A 119 11.66 1.48 13.63
CA THR A 119 12.43 2.72 13.83
C THR A 119 13.32 3.06 12.63
N ASP A 120 13.98 2.05 12.05
CA ASP A 120 14.84 2.24 10.89
C ASP A 120 14.06 2.63 9.63
N ILE A 121 12.84 2.10 9.46
CA ILE A 121 11.95 2.47 8.36
C ILE A 121 11.46 3.91 8.54
N ALA A 122 11.02 4.30 9.74
CA ALA A 122 10.64 5.66 10.05
C ALA A 122 11.79 6.65 9.78
N LYS A 123 13.01 6.28 10.21
CA LYS A 123 14.22 7.06 9.93
C LYS A 123 14.47 7.21 8.43
N LYS A 124 14.38 6.11 7.66
CA LYS A 124 14.60 6.11 6.20
C LYS A 124 13.58 6.98 5.47
N ILE A 125 12.30 6.94 5.87
CA ILE A 125 11.25 7.79 5.27
C ILE A 125 11.60 9.27 5.44
N ILE A 126 12.00 9.68 6.65
CA ILE A 126 12.39 11.06 6.91
C ILE A 126 13.65 11.45 6.12
N GLU A 127 14.63 10.57 5.99
CA GLU A 127 15.83 10.80 5.16
C GLU A 127 15.51 10.96 3.69
N CYS A 128 14.46 10.32 3.18
CA CYS A 128 13.93 10.52 1.83
C CYS A 128 13.10 11.80 1.67
N GLY A 129 13.00 12.65 2.69
CA GLY A 129 12.23 13.91 2.65
C GLY A 129 10.71 13.72 2.67
N ALA A 130 10.24 12.56 3.13
CA ALA A 130 8.83 12.21 3.25
C ALA A 130 8.36 12.23 4.71
N ASP A 131 7.04 12.34 4.88
CA ASP A 131 6.35 12.08 6.14
C ASP A 131 5.86 10.64 6.22
N TYR A 132 5.51 10.17 7.42
CA TYR A 132 4.96 8.82 7.60
C TYR A 132 3.68 8.78 8.43
N VAL A 133 2.85 7.76 8.15
CA VAL A 133 1.77 7.28 9.01
C VAL A 133 1.89 5.76 9.09
N LEU A 134 2.38 5.25 10.21
CA LEU A 134 2.65 3.83 10.42
C LEU A 134 1.63 3.22 11.38
N ALA A 135 1.06 2.07 11.00
CA ALA A 135 0.12 1.37 11.86
C ALA A 135 0.85 0.73 13.06
N LEU A 136 0.34 0.98 14.26
CA LEU A 136 0.90 0.47 15.51
C LEU A 136 0.05 -0.67 16.06
N LYS A 137 0.66 -1.83 16.28
CA LYS A 137 0.03 -3.01 16.87
C LYS A 137 0.95 -3.64 17.92
N GLU A 138 0.58 -4.81 18.38
CA GLU A 138 1.29 -5.55 19.45
C GLU A 138 2.69 -6.05 19.07
N ASN A 139 3.12 -5.90 17.81
CA ASN A 139 4.52 -6.12 17.42
C ASN A 139 5.48 -5.16 18.15
N HIS A 140 5.00 -3.97 18.56
CA HIS A 140 5.65 -3.03 19.47
C HIS A 140 4.87 -2.92 20.78
N LYS A 141 4.76 -4.02 21.53
CA LYS A 141 3.85 -4.16 22.68
C LYS A 141 3.96 -3.02 23.69
N ASN A 142 5.16 -2.60 24.04
CA ASN A 142 5.36 -1.52 25.02
C ASN A 142 4.83 -0.18 24.50
N LEU A 143 5.19 0.18 23.27
CA LEU A 143 4.69 1.43 22.63
C LEU A 143 3.18 1.38 22.42
N TYR A 144 2.67 0.23 21.95
CA TYR A 144 1.23 0.02 21.74
C TYR A 144 0.44 0.21 23.04
N ASN A 145 0.85 -0.44 24.13
CA ASN A 145 0.17 -0.34 25.42
C ASN A 145 0.26 1.07 25.98
N THR A 146 1.40 1.75 25.83
CA THR A 146 1.57 3.12 26.27
C THR A 146 0.63 4.05 25.50
N VAL A 147 0.60 3.96 24.17
CA VAL A 147 -0.28 4.79 23.33
C VAL A 147 -1.76 4.50 23.62
N LYS A 148 -2.11 3.23 23.76
CA LYS A 148 -3.48 2.82 24.13
C LYS A 148 -3.89 3.41 25.47
N GLY A 149 -3.07 3.27 26.51
CA GLY A 149 -3.32 3.83 27.84
C GLY A 149 -3.53 5.34 27.83
N TRP A 150 -2.74 6.08 27.04
CA TRP A 150 -2.96 7.52 26.90
C TRP A 150 -4.34 7.88 26.34
N PHE A 151 -4.82 7.14 25.34
CA PHE A 151 -6.14 7.41 24.78
C PHE A 151 -7.26 6.98 25.74
N GLU A 152 -7.07 5.93 26.55
CA GLU A 152 -8.00 5.53 27.62
C GLU A 152 -8.08 6.63 28.71
N ASP A 153 -6.95 7.15 29.16
CA ASP A 153 -6.88 8.28 30.11
C ASP A 153 -7.57 9.55 29.57
N LEU A 154 -7.44 9.80 28.24
CA LEU A 154 -8.08 10.96 27.61
C LEU A 154 -9.60 10.79 27.51
N ASP A 155 -10.08 9.57 27.28
CA ASP A 155 -11.52 9.26 27.29
C ASP A 155 -12.11 9.42 28.69
N GLU A 156 -11.44 8.93 29.74
CA GLU A 156 -11.86 9.07 31.14
C GLU A 156 -11.94 10.55 31.54
N LYS A 157 -11.01 11.39 31.12
CA LYS A 157 -10.99 12.83 31.40
C LYS A 157 -12.00 13.62 30.57
N ASN A 158 -12.68 13.00 29.63
CA ASN A 158 -13.67 13.61 28.74
C ASN A 158 -13.21 14.94 28.13
N ILE A 159 -12.02 14.93 27.53
CA ILE A 159 -11.33 16.12 27.03
C ILE A 159 -12.08 16.72 25.84
N ASP A 160 -12.54 17.96 26.00
CA ASP A 160 -13.07 18.75 24.89
C ASP A 160 -11.95 19.41 24.12
N VAL A 161 -11.60 18.82 22.96
CA VAL A 161 -10.52 19.31 22.09
C VAL A 161 -10.77 20.70 21.48
N ASN A 162 -12.02 21.18 21.51
CA ASN A 162 -12.38 22.50 21.00
C ASN A 162 -12.02 23.64 21.98
N LYS A 163 -11.72 23.32 23.23
CA LYS A 163 -11.23 24.34 24.16
C LYS A 163 -9.82 24.75 23.79
N ALA A 164 -9.56 26.07 23.73
CA ALA A 164 -8.29 26.64 23.32
C ALA A 164 -7.06 26.04 24.05
N HIS A 165 -7.21 25.70 25.34
CA HIS A 165 -6.14 25.09 26.12
C HIS A 165 -5.71 23.69 25.60
N TYR A 166 -6.59 22.97 24.92
CA TYR A 166 -6.31 21.63 24.39
C TYR A 166 -5.99 21.63 22.89
N ALA A 167 -6.38 22.66 22.15
CA ALA A 167 -6.22 22.75 20.71
C ALA A 167 -4.76 22.64 20.22
N THR A 168 -3.77 22.97 21.08
CA THR A 168 -2.35 22.82 20.80
C THR A 168 -1.80 21.40 21.02
N ARG A 169 -2.58 20.52 21.66
CA ARG A 169 -2.17 19.15 22.04
C ARG A 169 -2.98 18.08 21.36
N TYR A 170 -4.22 18.39 21.01
CA TYR A 170 -5.18 17.41 20.49
C TYR A 170 -5.85 17.92 19.23
N GLY A 171 -6.16 17.01 18.33
CA GLY A 171 -6.95 17.27 17.14
C GLY A 171 -7.93 16.16 16.87
N LYS A 172 -9.10 16.51 16.35
CA LYS A 172 -10.17 15.56 15.99
C LYS A 172 -10.66 15.82 14.57
N TYR A 173 -10.96 14.74 13.85
CA TYR A 173 -11.67 14.76 12.57
C TYR A 173 -12.64 13.59 12.52
N ILE A 174 -13.87 13.85 12.09
CA ILE A 174 -14.94 12.87 12.08
C ILE A 174 -15.50 12.78 10.66
N THR A 175 -15.71 11.56 10.19
CA THR A 175 -16.44 11.27 8.95
C THR A 175 -17.58 10.32 9.23
N GLU A 176 -18.69 10.53 8.54
CA GLU A 176 -19.85 9.65 8.60
C GLU A 176 -20.25 9.25 7.18
N GLU A 177 -20.48 7.98 6.97
CA GLU A 177 -20.81 7.40 5.67
C GLU A 177 -21.97 6.41 5.83
N GLU A 178 -22.90 6.45 4.88
CA GLU A 178 -23.95 5.46 4.74
C GLU A 178 -23.76 4.69 3.44
N ALA A 179 -23.39 3.43 3.53
CA ALA A 179 -23.19 2.55 2.38
C ALA A 179 -23.46 1.09 2.72
N HIS A 180 -23.87 0.32 1.73
CA HIS A 180 -24.04 -1.14 1.86
C HIS A 180 -24.88 -1.59 3.07
N GLY A 181 -25.98 -0.88 3.37
CA GLY A 181 -26.89 -1.22 4.45
C GLY A 181 -26.36 -0.94 5.87
N ARG A 182 -25.32 -0.12 6.00
CA ARG A 182 -24.72 0.24 7.29
C ARG A 182 -24.42 1.73 7.38
N HIS A 183 -24.42 2.24 8.59
CA HIS A 183 -23.91 3.54 8.96
C HIS A 183 -22.52 3.35 9.58
N GLU A 184 -21.53 4.07 9.10
CA GLU A 184 -20.15 4.00 9.60
C GLU A 184 -19.68 5.39 9.99
N ARG A 185 -19.35 5.57 11.28
CA ARG A 185 -18.75 6.78 11.83
C ARG A 185 -17.30 6.48 12.17
N ARG A 186 -16.38 7.28 11.60
CA ARG A 186 -14.95 7.21 11.90
C ARG A 186 -14.50 8.48 12.57
N GLU A 187 -13.80 8.34 13.67
CA GLU A 187 -13.16 9.42 14.38
C GLU A 187 -11.65 9.23 14.36
N CYS A 188 -10.95 10.22 13.85
CA CYS A 188 -9.50 10.35 13.95
C CYS A 188 -9.18 11.28 15.10
N PHE A 189 -8.56 10.75 16.16
CA PHE A 189 -8.12 11.51 17.31
C PHE A 189 -6.60 11.52 17.34
N VAL A 190 -6.00 12.71 17.29
CA VAL A 190 -4.56 12.94 17.21
C VAL A 190 -4.09 13.56 18.52
N TYR A 191 -3.00 13.00 19.07
CA TYR A 191 -2.34 13.53 20.27
C TYR A 191 -0.88 13.89 19.93
N SER A 192 -0.52 15.15 20.15
CA SER A 192 0.84 15.66 19.91
C SER A 192 1.85 15.07 20.89
N CYS A 193 2.94 14.51 20.38
CA CYS A 193 4.02 13.93 21.16
C CYS A 193 5.07 14.95 21.65
N GLN A 194 4.90 16.25 21.42
CA GLN A 194 5.91 17.27 21.76
C GLN A 194 6.31 17.28 23.25
N ALA A 195 5.41 16.84 24.12
CA ALA A 195 5.64 16.73 25.57
C ALA A 195 6.14 15.36 26.05
N LEU A 196 6.29 14.39 25.14
CA LEU A 196 6.60 13.01 25.48
C LEU A 196 8.09 12.74 25.32
N THR A 197 8.79 12.67 26.44
CA THR A 197 10.22 12.35 26.49
C THR A 197 10.43 10.86 26.82
N GLY A 198 11.48 10.25 26.29
CA GLY A 198 11.84 8.85 26.55
C GLY A 198 11.65 7.93 25.36
N MET A 199 10.75 6.96 25.44
CA MET A 199 10.54 5.89 24.44
C MET A 199 10.32 6.41 23.00
N LEU A 200 9.78 7.63 22.85
CA LEU A 200 9.52 8.25 21.54
C LEU A 200 10.74 8.90 20.90
N LYS A 201 11.84 9.09 21.64
CA LYS A 201 13.08 9.66 21.09
C LYS A 201 13.75 8.78 20.03
N GLU A 202 13.48 7.49 20.04
CA GLU A 202 14.02 6.52 19.09
C GLU A 202 13.36 6.64 17.71
N TRP A 203 12.15 7.22 17.65
CA TRP A 203 11.40 7.36 16.42
C TRP A 203 11.72 8.68 15.72
N LYS A 204 12.54 8.61 14.69
CA LYS A 204 12.93 9.80 13.92
C LYS A 204 11.72 10.52 13.36
N GLY A 205 11.61 11.82 13.67
CA GLY A 205 10.54 12.68 13.13
C GLY A 205 9.16 12.49 13.78
N LEU A 206 8.99 11.62 14.79
CA LEU A 206 7.70 11.40 15.43
C LEU A 206 7.15 12.69 16.06
N ARG A 207 5.92 13.08 15.69
CA ARG A 207 5.25 14.28 16.18
C ARG A 207 3.93 14.00 16.87
N ALA A 208 3.24 12.94 16.46
CA ALA A 208 1.92 12.61 17.03
C ALA A 208 1.64 11.11 17.05
N VAL A 209 0.78 10.71 17.97
CA VAL A 209 0.12 9.41 18.00
C VAL A 209 -1.35 9.58 17.67
N VAL A 210 -1.94 8.56 17.06
CA VAL A 210 -3.28 8.65 16.47
C VAL A 210 -4.10 7.45 16.88
N ARG A 211 -5.38 7.68 17.23
CA ARG A 211 -6.39 6.64 17.32
C ARG A 211 -7.45 6.86 16.26
N ILE A 212 -7.71 5.86 15.44
CA ILE A 212 -8.90 5.77 14.59
C ILE A 212 -9.92 4.90 15.30
N SER A 213 -11.06 5.50 15.65
CA SER A 213 -12.22 4.78 16.17
C SER A 213 -13.24 4.62 15.06
N SER A 214 -13.56 3.38 14.69
CA SER A 214 -14.57 3.07 13.67
C SER A 214 -15.78 2.45 14.36
N GLN A 215 -16.88 3.16 14.37
CA GLN A 215 -18.17 2.68 14.80
C GLN A 215 -19.01 2.30 13.59
N ARG A 216 -19.51 1.07 13.57
CA ARG A 216 -20.27 0.52 12.47
C ARG A 216 -21.60 -0.02 12.98
N THR A 217 -22.71 0.54 12.48
CA THR A 217 -24.08 0.11 12.81
C THR A 217 -24.73 -0.51 11.58
N ILE A 218 -25.20 -1.74 11.70
CA ILE A 218 -25.94 -2.45 10.65
C ILE A 218 -27.39 -1.95 10.68
N LYS A 219 -27.89 -1.38 9.57
CA LYS A 219 -29.22 -0.76 9.52
C LYS A 219 -30.36 -1.75 9.76
N THR A 220 -30.19 -3.02 9.35
CA THR A 220 -31.25 -4.05 9.47
C THR A 220 -31.38 -4.65 10.87
N THR A 221 -30.26 -4.78 11.61
CA THR A 221 -30.25 -5.40 12.93
C THR A 221 -30.09 -4.38 14.07
N GLY A 222 -29.64 -3.18 13.78
CA GLY A 222 -29.25 -2.17 14.78
C GLY A 222 -27.96 -2.51 15.53
N GLU A 223 -27.32 -3.63 15.20
CA GLU A 223 -26.06 -4.02 15.83
C GLU A 223 -24.96 -2.99 15.58
N THR A 224 -24.29 -2.59 16.65
CA THR A 224 -23.19 -1.63 16.60
C THR A 224 -21.90 -2.28 17.08
N SER A 225 -20.85 -2.16 16.29
CA SER A 225 -19.49 -2.57 16.66
C SER A 225 -18.56 -1.36 16.67
N VAL A 226 -17.62 -1.34 17.61
CA VAL A 226 -16.58 -0.30 17.72
C VAL A 226 -15.21 -0.97 17.63
N ASN A 227 -14.33 -0.43 16.81
CA ASN A 227 -12.96 -0.89 16.67
C ASN A 227 -12.00 0.28 16.75
N HIS A 228 -10.91 0.11 17.51
CA HIS A 228 -9.84 1.09 17.65
C HIS A 228 -8.57 0.60 16.96
N ARG A 229 -7.91 1.50 16.21
CA ARG A 229 -6.62 1.26 15.60
C ARG A 229 -5.70 2.42 15.93
N PHE A 230 -4.44 2.11 16.21
CA PHE A 230 -3.45 3.10 16.61
C PHE A 230 -2.39 3.27 15.53
N TYR A 231 -1.86 4.48 15.44
CA TYR A 231 -0.84 4.85 14.49
C TYR A 231 0.15 5.82 15.12
N ILE A 232 1.34 5.87 14.57
CA ILE A 232 2.35 6.87 14.84
C ILE A 232 2.64 7.66 13.58
N THR A 233 2.96 8.96 13.70
CA THR A 233 3.12 9.81 12.53
C THR A 233 4.12 10.93 12.75
N SER A 234 4.83 11.32 11.68
CA SER A 234 5.66 12.53 11.61
C SER A 234 4.84 13.77 11.26
N LEU A 235 3.60 13.63 10.83
CA LEU A 235 2.66 14.74 10.68
C LEU A 235 2.32 15.32 12.06
N GLY A 236 2.10 16.63 12.09
CA GLY A 236 1.66 17.32 13.31
C GLY A 236 0.17 17.08 13.63
N LEU A 237 -0.47 18.09 14.21
CA LEU A 237 -1.91 18.06 14.51
C LEU A 237 -2.74 18.34 13.24
N GLU A 238 -2.69 17.42 12.29
CA GLU A 238 -3.40 17.48 11.01
C GLU A 238 -4.40 16.29 10.90
N PRO A 239 -5.45 16.22 11.75
CA PRO A 239 -6.28 15.03 11.89
C PRO A 239 -7.02 14.65 10.61
N GLN A 240 -7.43 15.60 9.78
CA GLN A 240 -8.05 15.33 8.47
C GLN A 240 -7.05 14.64 7.53
N LYS A 241 -5.88 15.24 7.32
CA LYS A 241 -4.84 14.73 6.44
C LYS A 241 -4.36 13.34 6.87
N ILE A 242 -4.25 13.10 8.18
CA ILE A 242 -3.88 11.80 8.74
C ILE A 242 -4.98 10.78 8.47
N ALA A 243 -6.25 11.12 8.71
CA ALA A 243 -7.40 10.23 8.46
C ALA A 243 -7.50 9.84 6.98
N GLU A 244 -7.35 10.82 6.08
CA GLU A 244 -7.34 10.62 4.62
C GLU A 244 -6.17 9.72 4.20
N SER A 245 -4.98 9.92 4.78
CA SER A 245 -3.80 9.09 4.50
C SER A 245 -3.99 7.64 4.93
N ILE A 246 -4.56 7.41 6.13
CA ILE A 246 -4.89 6.07 6.61
C ILE A 246 -5.93 5.40 5.71
N ARG A 247 -6.92 6.17 5.23
CA ARG A 247 -7.93 5.63 4.32
C ARG A 247 -7.36 5.32 2.94
N ALA A 248 -6.48 6.18 2.45
CA ALA A 248 -5.80 6.00 1.17
C ALA A 248 -4.91 4.75 1.15
N HIS A 249 -4.31 4.36 2.29
CA HIS A 249 -3.53 3.12 2.40
C HIS A 249 -4.30 1.88 1.90
N TRP A 250 -5.60 1.77 2.22
CA TRP A 250 -6.41 0.63 1.79
C TRP A 250 -6.60 0.51 0.27
N THR A 251 -6.25 1.56 -0.47
CA THR A 251 -6.33 1.51 -1.94
C THR A 251 -5.30 0.57 -2.55
N ILE A 252 -4.16 0.29 -1.88
CA ILE A 252 -3.20 -0.70 -2.37
C ILE A 252 -3.79 -2.11 -2.35
N GLU A 253 -4.53 -2.46 -1.30
CA GLU A 253 -5.22 -3.75 -1.24
C GLU A 253 -6.32 -3.86 -2.30
N ASN A 254 -7.22 -2.86 -2.38
CA ASN A 254 -8.39 -2.90 -3.24
C ASN A 254 -8.10 -2.61 -4.71
N ASN A 255 -7.21 -1.67 -4.98
CA ASN A 255 -6.95 -1.17 -6.32
C ASN A 255 -5.74 -1.80 -7.00
N LEU A 256 -4.84 -2.40 -6.22
CA LEU A 256 -3.68 -3.11 -6.75
C LEU A 256 -3.82 -4.62 -6.49
N HIS A 257 -3.71 -5.09 -5.25
CA HIS A 257 -3.60 -6.52 -4.93
C HIS A 257 -4.85 -7.31 -5.35
N TRP A 258 -6.03 -6.84 -5.00
CA TRP A 258 -7.28 -7.47 -5.41
C TRP A 258 -7.46 -7.51 -6.94
N GLN A 259 -7.09 -6.42 -7.64
CA GLN A 259 -7.17 -6.38 -9.09
C GLN A 259 -6.21 -7.37 -9.75
N LEU A 260 -5.00 -7.51 -9.22
CA LEU A 260 -4.04 -8.50 -9.71
C LEU A 260 -4.57 -9.92 -9.55
N ASP A 261 -5.28 -10.22 -8.47
CA ASP A 261 -5.86 -11.56 -8.25
C ASP A 261 -7.10 -11.80 -9.10
N VAL A 262 -8.06 -10.89 -9.09
CA VAL A 262 -9.37 -11.09 -9.73
C VAL A 262 -9.34 -10.80 -11.23
N SER A 263 -8.63 -9.74 -11.64
CA SER A 263 -8.60 -9.31 -13.04
C SER A 263 -7.48 -9.96 -13.83
N PHE A 264 -6.33 -10.26 -13.22
CA PHE A 264 -5.16 -10.85 -13.87
C PHE A 264 -4.90 -12.29 -13.50
N ASN A 265 -5.63 -12.85 -12.51
CA ASN A 265 -5.49 -14.22 -12.05
C ASN A 265 -4.06 -14.55 -11.59
N GLU A 266 -3.43 -13.61 -10.87
CA GLU A 266 -2.01 -13.67 -10.54
C GLU A 266 -1.65 -14.87 -9.69
N ASP A 267 -2.51 -15.22 -8.73
CA ASP A 267 -2.32 -16.33 -7.81
C ASP A 267 -2.54 -17.72 -8.44
N ALA A 268 -3.29 -17.82 -9.54
CA ALA A 268 -3.60 -19.11 -10.17
C ALA A 268 -2.60 -19.53 -11.25
N GLY A 269 -1.80 -18.60 -11.76
CA GLY A 269 -0.85 -18.88 -12.83
C GLY A 269 0.43 -19.52 -12.31
N ARG A 270 0.74 -20.75 -12.72
CA ARG A 270 2.04 -21.38 -12.44
C ARG A 270 3.14 -20.68 -13.20
N LYS A 271 4.04 -20.01 -12.47
CA LYS A 271 5.20 -19.30 -13.01
C LYS A 271 6.44 -19.70 -12.22
N THR A 272 7.55 -19.93 -12.92
CA THR A 272 8.79 -20.41 -12.33
C THR A 272 9.92 -19.37 -12.47
N GLY A 273 10.88 -19.42 -11.59
CA GLY A 273 12.07 -18.58 -11.65
C GLY A 273 11.76 -17.08 -11.76
N ASN A 274 12.46 -16.39 -12.66
CA ASN A 274 12.30 -14.96 -12.89
C ASN A 274 10.94 -14.58 -13.49
N ALA A 275 10.28 -15.51 -14.20
CA ALA A 275 9.00 -15.23 -14.84
C ALA A 275 7.92 -14.80 -13.84
N ALA A 276 7.93 -15.33 -12.61
CA ALA A 276 6.96 -14.97 -11.59
C ALA A 276 7.04 -13.46 -11.23
N GLN A 277 8.26 -12.97 -10.99
CA GLN A 277 8.50 -11.56 -10.65
C GLN A 277 8.26 -10.64 -11.85
N ASN A 278 8.75 -11.00 -13.02
CA ASN A 278 8.65 -10.20 -14.23
C ASN A 278 7.19 -10.08 -14.71
N VAL A 279 6.42 -11.17 -14.68
CA VAL A 279 5.00 -11.14 -15.03
C VAL A 279 4.18 -10.35 -14.00
N SER A 280 4.56 -10.39 -12.71
CA SER A 280 3.91 -9.52 -11.70
C SER A 280 4.11 -8.05 -12.05
N LEU A 281 5.29 -7.64 -12.46
CA LEU A 281 5.55 -6.27 -12.91
C LEU A 281 4.74 -5.93 -14.17
N MET A 282 4.72 -6.81 -15.18
CA MET A 282 3.91 -6.63 -16.38
C MET A 282 2.41 -6.49 -16.09
N ASN A 283 1.89 -7.28 -15.15
CA ASN A 283 0.50 -7.17 -14.72
C ASN A 283 0.20 -5.80 -14.10
N LYS A 284 1.13 -5.24 -13.33
CA LYS A 284 1.01 -3.88 -12.76
C LYS A 284 1.02 -2.81 -13.85
N ILE A 285 1.91 -2.92 -14.82
CA ILE A 285 1.94 -2.03 -15.99
C ILE A 285 0.60 -2.09 -16.75
N ALA A 286 0.15 -3.29 -17.08
CA ALA A 286 -1.12 -3.48 -17.77
C ALA A 286 -2.32 -2.95 -16.97
N LEU A 287 -2.32 -3.17 -15.64
CA LEU A 287 -3.36 -2.63 -14.75
C LEU A 287 -3.39 -1.09 -14.78
N MET A 288 -2.23 -0.44 -14.75
CA MET A 288 -2.13 1.02 -14.80
C MET A 288 -2.69 1.56 -16.11
N VAL A 289 -2.24 1.00 -17.24
CA VAL A 289 -2.71 1.39 -18.58
C VAL A 289 -4.23 1.23 -18.71
N ILE A 290 -4.78 0.09 -18.28
CA ILE A 290 -6.22 -0.18 -18.34
C ILE A 290 -7.01 0.77 -17.44
N LYS A 291 -6.50 1.10 -16.26
CA LYS A 291 -7.18 2.00 -15.32
C LYS A 291 -7.23 3.44 -15.82
N LYS A 292 -6.17 3.90 -16.47
CA LYS A 292 -6.12 5.25 -17.06
C LYS A 292 -7.04 5.42 -18.27
N ASN A 293 -7.37 4.34 -18.94
CA ASN A 293 -8.28 4.40 -20.11
C ASN A 293 -9.70 4.81 -19.70
N GLU A 294 -10.28 5.78 -20.40
CA GLU A 294 -11.56 6.41 -20.09
C GLU A 294 -12.79 5.61 -20.56
N ARG A 295 -12.63 4.58 -21.40
CA ARG A 295 -13.74 3.72 -21.83
C ARG A 295 -14.44 3.11 -20.62
N LYS A 296 -15.77 3.06 -20.65
CA LYS A 296 -16.57 2.44 -19.59
C LYS A 296 -16.31 0.94 -19.51
N GLY A 297 -16.26 0.40 -18.30
CA GLY A 297 -16.10 -1.03 -18.07
C GLY A 297 -15.17 -1.34 -16.91
N SER A 298 -15.29 -2.55 -16.37
CA SER A 298 -14.36 -3.04 -15.33
C SER A 298 -12.98 -3.31 -15.92
N VAL A 299 -11.94 -3.31 -15.08
CA VAL A 299 -10.56 -3.69 -15.47
C VAL A 299 -10.57 -5.04 -16.19
N LYS A 300 -11.29 -6.04 -15.63
CA LYS A 300 -11.39 -7.39 -16.22
C LYS A 300 -12.06 -7.38 -17.60
N ALA A 301 -13.11 -6.57 -17.79
CA ALA A 301 -13.80 -6.44 -19.07
C ALA A 301 -12.89 -5.79 -20.12
N LYS A 302 -12.27 -4.66 -19.80
CA LYS A 302 -11.33 -3.96 -20.69
C LYS A 302 -10.15 -4.84 -21.08
N ARG A 303 -9.55 -5.56 -20.11
CA ARG A 303 -8.44 -6.50 -20.37
C ARG A 303 -8.84 -7.60 -21.36
N LYS A 304 -10.06 -8.17 -21.19
CA LYS A 304 -10.56 -9.18 -22.13
C LYS A 304 -10.85 -8.57 -23.50
N ALA A 305 -11.50 -7.43 -23.53
CA ALA A 305 -11.83 -6.74 -24.78
C ALA A 305 -10.59 -6.41 -25.62
N ALA A 306 -9.49 -5.97 -24.98
CA ALA A 306 -8.22 -5.72 -25.65
C ALA A 306 -7.63 -6.97 -26.38
N GLY A 307 -8.10 -8.19 -26.05
CA GLY A 307 -7.69 -9.42 -26.73
C GLY A 307 -8.40 -9.67 -28.07
N TRP A 308 -9.49 -8.95 -28.38
CA TRP A 308 -10.24 -9.11 -29.62
C TRP A 308 -10.63 -7.78 -30.29
N ASP A 309 -10.41 -6.65 -29.64
CA ASP A 309 -10.63 -5.28 -30.15
C ASP A 309 -9.27 -4.59 -30.35
N ASN A 310 -8.80 -4.56 -31.61
CA ASN A 310 -7.53 -3.96 -31.96
C ASN A 310 -7.53 -2.45 -31.77
N GLU A 311 -8.67 -1.77 -31.88
CA GLU A 311 -8.75 -0.32 -31.64
C GLU A 311 -8.52 -0.03 -30.17
N LEU A 312 -9.19 -0.77 -29.29
CA LEU A 312 -8.96 -0.65 -27.86
C LEU A 312 -7.51 -1.00 -27.48
N LEU A 313 -6.95 -2.06 -28.08
CA LEU A 313 -5.56 -2.44 -27.82
C LEU A 313 -4.59 -1.32 -28.23
N CYS A 314 -4.75 -0.74 -29.42
CA CYS A 314 -3.94 0.39 -29.88
C CYS A 314 -4.12 1.63 -29.00
N GLU A 315 -5.36 1.92 -28.58
CA GLU A 315 -5.65 3.01 -27.65
C GLU A 315 -4.94 2.84 -26.31
N LEU A 316 -4.98 1.64 -25.73
CA LEU A 316 -4.27 1.30 -24.48
C LEU A 316 -2.77 1.44 -24.64
N LEU A 317 -2.19 0.92 -25.74
CA LEU A 317 -0.76 0.96 -25.99
C LEU A 317 -0.24 2.35 -26.38
N SER A 318 -1.09 3.24 -26.91
CA SER A 318 -0.70 4.61 -27.23
C SER A 318 -0.42 5.47 -26.00
N MET A 319 -0.81 5.01 -24.81
CA MET A 319 -0.62 5.69 -23.53
C MET A 319 -1.04 7.17 -23.52
N LYS A 320 -2.08 7.54 -24.26
CA LYS A 320 -2.59 8.92 -24.38
C LYS A 320 -3.01 9.56 -23.06
N TYR A 321 -3.13 8.75 -22.00
CA TYR A 321 -3.66 9.17 -20.69
C TYR A 321 -2.57 9.26 -19.59
N PHE A 322 -1.31 9.15 -19.99
CA PHE A 322 -0.15 9.35 -19.10
C PHE A 322 0.47 10.71 -19.28
#